data_7fc47aa05e8a6d7c9df60136d6ae5db9
#
_entry.id   7fc47aa05e8a6d7c9df60136d6ae5db9
#
_cell.length_a   1.000
_cell.length_b   1.000
_cell.length_c   1.000
_cell.angle_alpha   90.00
_cell.angle_beta   90.00
_cell.angle_gamma   90.00
#
_symmetry.space_group_name_H-M   'P 1'
#
loop_
_entity.id
_entity.type
_entity.pdbx_description
1 polymer ?
#
loop_
_entity_poly.entity_id
_entity_poly.type
_entity_poly.pdbx_seq_one_letter_code
_entity_poly.pdbx_strand_id
1 'polypeptide(L)'
;KEKPDAVVLGGDFFDFHGLSKYMKDPRKKNFAEEIKTGCDLLNVIKKVTGAKVYYKYGNHCERYQHYLWMKAGELNGVEDFELDTIIGKRVSDITFINEKRIMKAGDLNIVHGHEFASSIISPVNIARGLYLRSKASSICGHHHRSSEHTEQDINGKIVTTWSVGCLSELHPQYMP
;
A
#
# COMPACT_ATOMS: atom_id res chain seq x y z
N LYS A 1 3.95 -24.58 -11.63
CA LYS A 1 3.85 -23.27 -10.95
C LYS A 1 3.21 -22.30 -11.92
N GLU A 2 2.07 -21.77 -11.57
CA GLU A 2 1.42 -20.69 -12.33
C GLU A 2 2.33 -19.45 -12.25
N LYS A 3 2.52 -18.81 -13.39
CA LYS A 3 3.21 -17.52 -13.45
C LYS A 3 2.16 -16.43 -13.49
N PRO A 4 2.17 -15.47 -12.57
CA PRO A 4 1.23 -14.36 -12.64
C PRO A 4 1.58 -13.43 -13.80
N ASP A 5 0.57 -12.87 -14.46
CA ASP A 5 0.75 -11.83 -15.49
C ASP A 5 1.08 -10.47 -14.86
N ALA A 6 0.60 -10.25 -13.64
CA ALA A 6 0.83 -9.02 -12.88
C ALA A 6 0.97 -9.31 -11.38
N VAL A 7 1.78 -8.50 -10.72
CA VAL A 7 1.90 -8.44 -9.25
C VAL A 7 1.47 -7.05 -8.81
N VAL A 8 0.53 -6.99 -7.87
CA VAL A 8 0.09 -5.73 -7.27
C VAL A 8 0.55 -5.67 -5.82
N LEU A 9 1.38 -4.70 -5.52
CA LEU A 9 1.74 -4.36 -4.14
C LEU A 9 0.67 -3.40 -3.60
N GLY A 10 -0.11 -3.87 -2.65
CA GLY A 10 -1.32 -3.21 -2.17
C GLY A 10 -1.10 -1.98 -1.26
N GLY A 11 0.12 -1.49 -1.16
CA GLY A 11 0.53 -0.36 -0.32
C GLY A 11 1.34 -0.79 0.90
N ASP A 12 1.95 0.19 1.55
CA ASP A 12 2.79 0.02 2.75
C ASP A 12 3.93 -1.01 2.59
N PHE A 13 4.49 -1.10 1.39
CA PHE A 13 5.63 -1.96 1.10
C PHE A 13 6.89 -1.49 1.85
N PHE A 14 7.10 -0.18 1.91
CA PHE A 14 8.07 0.46 2.79
C PHE A 14 7.35 0.95 4.06
N ASP A 15 8.01 0.85 5.19
CA ASP A 15 7.48 1.32 6.48
C ASP A 15 7.70 2.84 6.66
N PHE A 16 8.87 3.33 6.26
CA PHE A 16 9.29 4.72 6.46
C PHE A 16 9.07 5.22 7.90
N HIS A 17 9.17 4.32 8.88
CA HIS A 17 9.02 4.68 10.29
C HIS A 17 10.00 5.79 10.69
N GLY A 18 11.22 5.75 10.16
CA GLY A 18 12.23 6.77 10.37
C GLY A 18 11.80 8.20 10.02
N LEU A 19 10.84 8.36 9.10
CA LEU A 19 10.30 9.65 8.65
C LEU A 19 8.96 10.00 9.31
N SER A 20 8.39 9.09 10.09
CA SER A 20 7.10 9.28 10.74
C SER A 20 7.15 10.39 11.81
N LYS A 21 5.99 10.88 12.25
CA LYS A 21 5.86 11.85 13.36
C LYS A 21 6.04 11.24 14.75
N TYR A 22 6.08 9.91 14.85
CA TYR A 22 6.20 9.21 16.12
C TYR A 22 7.64 9.20 16.65
N MET A 23 7.81 9.00 17.95
CA MET A 23 9.12 8.84 18.57
C MET A 23 9.83 7.60 18.02
N LYS A 24 11.13 7.71 17.79
CA LYS A 24 11.95 6.70 17.10
C LYS A 24 13.22 6.44 17.89
N ASP A 25 13.65 5.20 17.86
CA ASP A 25 15.02 4.88 18.22
C ASP A 25 15.95 5.24 17.04
N PRO A 26 16.84 6.24 17.19
CA PRO A 26 17.70 6.70 16.10
C PRO A 26 18.70 5.63 15.63
N ARG A 27 18.89 4.57 16.42
CA ARG A 27 19.75 3.43 16.07
C ARG A 27 19.08 2.43 15.14
N LYS A 28 17.76 2.49 15.02
CA LYS A 28 16.95 1.59 14.21
C LYS A 28 16.50 2.27 12.92
N LYS A 29 16.72 1.61 11.80
CA LYS A 29 16.22 1.95 10.46
C LYS A 29 16.72 3.29 9.90
N ASN A 30 17.66 3.15 9.00
CA ASN A 30 18.13 4.20 8.11
C ASN A 30 17.27 4.22 6.84
N PHE A 31 16.74 5.37 6.45
CA PHE A 31 15.93 5.54 5.23
C PHE A 31 16.66 5.03 3.98
N ALA A 32 17.95 5.33 3.83
CA ALA A 32 18.73 4.89 2.67
C ALA A 32 18.86 3.35 2.60
N GLU A 33 19.03 2.70 3.75
CA GLU A 33 19.09 1.25 3.85
C GLU A 33 17.72 0.61 3.56
N GLU A 34 16.65 1.21 4.05
CA GLU A 34 15.28 0.76 3.79
C GLU A 34 14.95 0.83 2.29
N ILE A 35 15.26 1.96 1.63
CA ILE A 35 15.11 2.09 0.17
C ILE A 35 15.94 1.04 -0.57
N LYS A 36 17.20 0.84 -0.17
CA LYS A 36 18.05 -0.16 -0.82
C LYS A 36 17.45 -1.55 -0.70
N THR A 37 17.16 -1.99 0.52
CA THR A 37 16.63 -3.34 0.80
C THR A 37 15.28 -3.58 0.12
N GLY A 38 14.39 -2.59 0.17
CA GLY A 38 13.09 -2.69 -0.50
C GLY A 38 13.22 -2.76 -2.02
N CYS A 39 14.10 -1.96 -2.62
CA CYS A 39 14.36 -2.05 -4.06
C CYS A 39 15.01 -3.39 -4.47
N ASP A 40 15.91 -3.93 -3.65
CA ASP A 40 16.49 -5.25 -3.88
C ASP A 40 15.38 -6.33 -3.86
N LEU A 41 14.45 -6.26 -2.90
CA LEU A 41 13.30 -7.18 -2.83
C LEU A 41 12.36 -7.01 -4.05
N LEU A 42 12.08 -5.78 -4.50
CA LEU A 42 11.29 -5.53 -5.70
C LEU A 42 11.93 -6.17 -6.95
N ASN A 43 13.25 -6.07 -7.09
CA ASN A 43 13.99 -6.70 -8.18
C ASN A 43 13.90 -8.24 -8.09
N VAL A 44 13.95 -8.82 -6.89
CA VAL A 44 13.74 -10.27 -6.67
C VAL A 44 12.33 -10.68 -7.09
N ILE A 45 11.30 -9.95 -6.67
CA ILE A 45 9.90 -10.22 -7.04
C ILE A 45 9.76 -10.21 -8.57
N LYS A 46 10.27 -9.20 -9.24
CA LYS A 46 10.25 -9.13 -10.72
C LYS A 46 10.97 -10.30 -11.37
N LYS A 47 12.17 -10.62 -10.90
CA LYS A 47 12.98 -11.71 -11.43
C LYS A 47 12.29 -13.07 -11.28
N VAL A 48 11.69 -13.32 -10.12
CA VAL A 48 11.05 -14.61 -9.81
C VAL A 48 9.74 -14.79 -10.55
N THR A 49 8.95 -13.73 -10.65
CA THR A 49 7.61 -13.80 -11.28
C THR A 49 7.66 -13.58 -12.79
N GLY A 50 8.56 -12.75 -13.27
CA GLY A 50 8.56 -12.25 -14.65
C GLY A 50 7.36 -11.37 -14.97
N ALA A 51 6.59 -10.97 -13.98
CA ALA A 51 5.34 -10.27 -14.10
C ALA A 51 5.52 -8.74 -14.09
N LYS A 52 4.54 -8.03 -14.66
CA LYS A 52 4.44 -6.58 -14.52
C LYS A 52 4.11 -6.22 -13.08
N VAL A 53 4.86 -5.27 -12.50
CA VAL A 53 4.67 -4.84 -11.10
C VAL A 53 3.93 -3.51 -11.05
N TYR A 54 2.83 -3.50 -10.31
CA TYR A 54 2.07 -2.31 -9.94
C TYR A 54 2.31 -2.01 -8.47
N TYR A 55 2.82 -0.83 -8.19
CA TYR A 55 3.12 -0.36 -6.84
C TYR A 55 2.09 0.68 -6.42
N LYS A 56 1.15 0.29 -5.58
CA LYS A 56 0.18 1.22 -5.03
C LYS A 56 0.75 1.90 -3.78
N TYR A 57 0.59 3.21 -3.70
CA TYR A 57 0.92 3.96 -2.49
C TYR A 57 -0.04 3.64 -1.36
N GLY A 58 0.53 3.38 -0.17
CA GLY A 58 -0.17 3.34 1.09
C GLY A 58 0.10 4.59 1.92
N ASN A 59 -0.47 4.65 3.11
CA ASN A 59 -0.25 5.80 4.00
C ASN A 59 1.20 5.92 4.52
N HIS A 60 1.99 4.85 4.47
CA HIS A 60 3.43 4.93 4.80
C HIS A 60 4.22 5.68 3.72
N CYS A 61 3.82 5.60 2.45
CA CYS A 61 4.41 6.42 1.40
C CYS A 61 4.17 7.92 1.64
N GLU A 62 3.01 8.28 2.21
CA GLU A 62 2.70 9.66 2.59
C GLU A 62 3.64 10.19 3.70
N ARG A 63 4.25 9.31 4.54
CA ARG A 63 5.24 9.73 5.55
C ARG A 63 6.45 10.43 4.92
N TYR A 64 6.91 9.93 3.77
CA TYR A 64 8.01 10.55 3.02
C TYR A 64 7.60 11.95 2.51
N GLN A 65 6.44 12.06 1.88
CA GLN A 65 5.93 13.33 1.37
C GLN A 65 5.72 14.35 2.50
N HIS A 66 5.10 13.95 3.59
CA HIS A 66 4.89 14.81 4.75
C HIS A 66 6.21 15.24 5.39
N TYR A 67 7.21 14.36 5.41
CA TYR A 67 8.54 14.72 5.90
C TYR A 67 9.19 15.82 5.03
N LEU A 68 9.12 15.70 3.70
CA LEU A 68 9.60 16.74 2.79
C LEU A 68 8.87 18.07 3.06
N TRP A 69 7.55 18.07 3.11
CA TRP A 69 6.79 19.30 3.37
C TRP A 69 7.17 19.98 4.68
N MET A 70 7.39 19.20 5.73
CA MET A 70 7.71 19.75 7.06
C MET A 70 9.18 20.16 7.22
N LYS A 71 10.10 19.52 6.55
CA LYS A 71 11.55 19.65 6.80
C LYS A 71 12.35 20.20 5.64
N ALA A 72 11.85 20.11 4.44
CA ALA A 72 12.55 20.50 3.21
C ALA A 72 11.53 20.90 2.13
N GLY A 73 10.59 21.78 2.46
CA GLY A 73 9.50 22.20 1.57
C GLY A 73 9.98 22.75 0.23
N GLU A 74 11.16 23.37 0.22
CA GLU A 74 11.79 23.90 -0.99
C GLU A 74 12.19 22.82 -2.01
N LEU A 75 12.32 21.57 -1.57
CA LEU A 75 12.64 20.43 -2.44
C LEU A 75 11.38 19.77 -3.02
N ASN A 76 10.20 20.20 -2.59
CA ASN A 76 8.96 19.66 -3.10
C ASN A 76 8.78 20.00 -4.58
N GLY A 77 8.43 19.00 -5.39
CA GLY A 77 8.30 19.15 -6.85
C GLY A 77 9.61 19.06 -7.62
N VAL A 78 10.74 18.86 -6.94
CA VAL A 78 12.00 18.50 -7.62
C VAL A 78 11.98 17.00 -7.90
N GLU A 79 12.00 16.62 -9.18
CA GLU A 79 11.80 15.24 -9.65
C GLU A 79 12.72 14.23 -8.95
N ASP A 80 13.96 14.60 -8.66
CA ASP A 80 14.94 13.73 -8.00
C ASP A 80 14.54 13.33 -6.56
N PHE A 81 13.66 14.10 -5.94
CA PHE A 81 13.14 13.84 -4.58
C PHE A 81 11.73 13.21 -4.59
N GLU A 82 11.15 12.97 -5.76
CA GLU A 82 9.89 12.22 -5.81
C GLU A 82 10.15 10.74 -5.51
N LEU A 83 9.27 10.13 -4.69
CA LEU A 83 9.46 8.75 -4.22
C LEU A 83 9.48 7.73 -5.36
N ASP A 84 8.62 7.91 -6.36
CA ASP A 84 8.57 7.05 -7.54
C ASP A 84 9.84 7.19 -8.39
N THR A 85 10.42 8.38 -8.48
CA THR A 85 11.73 8.60 -9.13
C THR A 85 12.86 7.91 -8.35
N ILE A 86 12.86 8.02 -7.01
CA ILE A 86 13.87 7.39 -6.15
C ILE A 86 13.84 5.86 -6.32
N ILE A 87 12.66 5.27 -6.36
CA ILE A 87 12.48 3.82 -6.56
C ILE A 87 12.76 3.46 -8.02
N GLY A 88 12.21 4.20 -8.97
CA GLY A 88 12.32 3.94 -10.41
C GLY A 88 13.75 3.96 -10.93
N LYS A 89 14.64 4.78 -10.36
CA LYS A 89 16.09 4.76 -10.65
C LYS A 89 16.78 3.45 -10.23
N ARG A 90 16.18 2.65 -9.36
CA ARG A 90 16.74 1.40 -8.82
C ARG A 90 16.02 0.15 -9.33
N VAL A 91 14.76 0.30 -9.73
CA VAL A 91 13.91 -0.79 -10.18
C VAL A 91 13.16 -0.34 -11.43
N SER A 92 13.52 -0.86 -12.59
CA SER A 92 12.88 -0.52 -13.87
C SER A 92 11.45 -1.10 -13.97
N ASP A 93 10.65 -0.58 -14.89
CA ASP A 93 9.34 -1.13 -15.29
C ASP A 93 8.37 -1.38 -14.13
N ILE A 94 8.30 -0.45 -13.17
CA ILE A 94 7.25 -0.38 -12.16
C ILE A 94 6.22 0.66 -12.57
N THR A 95 4.95 0.30 -12.44
CA THR A 95 3.86 1.26 -12.59
C THR A 95 3.41 1.74 -11.22
N PHE A 96 3.63 3.01 -10.91
CA PHE A 96 3.22 3.60 -9.65
C PHE A 96 1.75 4.05 -9.70
N ILE A 97 1.01 3.69 -8.65
CA ILE A 97 -0.35 4.15 -8.40
C ILE A 97 -0.28 5.02 -7.15
N ASN A 98 0.14 6.25 -7.36
CA ASN A 98 0.34 7.24 -6.31
C ASN A 98 -0.97 7.92 -5.88
N GLU A 99 -0.88 8.74 -4.82
CA GLU A 99 -2.04 9.37 -4.19
C GLU A 99 -3.10 8.33 -3.78
N LYS A 100 -4.34 8.76 -3.62
CA LYS A 100 -5.47 7.89 -3.26
C LYS A 100 -6.19 7.29 -4.48
N ARG A 101 -5.47 7.11 -5.59
CA ARG A 101 -6.06 6.56 -6.82
C ARG A 101 -6.45 5.10 -6.65
N ILE A 102 -7.65 4.77 -7.11
CA ILE A 102 -8.15 3.41 -7.14
C ILE A 102 -7.61 2.70 -8.38
N MET A 103 -6.97 1.55 -8.20
CA MET A 103 -6.59 0.68 -9.30
C MET A 103 -7.77 -0.25 -9.63
N LYS A 104 -7.93 -0.60 -10.91
CA LYS A 104 -8.91 -1.58 -11.36
C LYS A 104 -8.23 -2.77 -12.04
N ALA A 105 -8.68 -3.96 -11.70
CA ALA A 105 -8.37 -5.21 -12.37
C ALA A 105 -9.69 -5.85 -12.82
N GLY A 106 -10.10 -5.58 -14.07
CA GLY A 106 -11.47 -5.86 -14.51
C GLY A 106 -12.49 -5.10 -13.64
N ASP A 107 -13.44 -5.82 -13.05
CA ASP A 107 -14.45 -5.26 -12.15
C ASP A 107 -13.99 -5.12 -10.69
N LEU A 108 -12.80 -5.62 -10.35
CA LEU A 108 -12.25 -5.53 -9.00
C LEU A 108 -11.55 -4.19 -8.79
N ASN A 109 -11.97 -3.46 -7.78
CA ASN A 109 -11.30 -2.25 -7.32
C ASN A 109 -10.23 -2.63 -6.28
N ILE A 110 -9.03 -2.13 -6.46
CA ILE A 110 -7.90 -2.35 -5.55
C ILE A 110 -7.56 -1.01 -4.90
N VAL A 111 -7.68 -0.98 -3.58
CA VAL A 111 -7.36 0.17 -2.73
C VAL A 111 -6.35 -0.24 -1.67
N HIS A 112 -5.62 0.70 -1.09
CA HIS A 112 -4.83 0.39 0.09
C HIS A 112 -5.74 0.22 1.31
N GLY A 113 -6.70 1.11 1.48
CA GLY A 113 -7.67 1.14 2.61
C GLY A 113 -7.68 2.46 3.36
N HIS A 114 -6.59 3.23 3.32
CA HIS A 114 -6.51 4.57 3.92
C HIS A 114 -7.23 5.66 3.11
N GLU A 115 -7.64 5.36 1.88
CA GLU A 115 -8.42 6.28 1.04
C GLU A 115 -9.77 6.64 1.66
N PHE A 116 -10.29 5.74 2.48
CA PHE A 116 -11.55 5.94 3.19
C PHE A 116 -11.31 6.39 4.62
N ALA A 117 -12.13 7.30 5.12
CA ALA A 117 -12.04 7.75 6.51
C ALA A 117 -12.23 6.55 7.46
N SER A 118 -11.30 6.38 8.40
CA SER A 118 -11.22 5.24 9.31
C SER A 118 -12.49 5.02 10.17
N SER A 119 -13.26 6.08 10.42
CA SER A 119 -14.47 6.04 11.26
C SER A 119 -15.63 5.18 10.71
N ILE A 120 -15.56 4.72 9.46
CA ILE A 120 -16.66 3.99 8.81
C ILE A 120 -16.27 2.54 8.49
N ILE A 121 -15.01 2.18 8.62
CA ILE A 121 -14.60 0.79 8.48
C ILE A 121 -14.81 0.10 9.82
N SER A 122 -15.69 -0.91 9.83
CA SER A 122 -15.95 -1.70 11.02
C SER A 122 -14.66 -2.35 11.53
N PRO A 123 -14.24 -2.11 12.77
CA PRO A 123 -13.01 -2.71 13.30
C PRO A 123 -13.10 -4.24 13.45
N VAL A 124 -14.31 -4.78 13.45
CA VAL A 124 -14.58 -6.24 13.59
C VAL A 124 -14.57 -6.92 12.23
N ASN A 125 -15.18 -6.32 11.21
CA ASN A 125 -15.21 -6.86 9.85
C ASN A 125 -14.85 -5.73 8.86
N ILE A 126 -13.59 -5.68 8.50
CA ILE A 126 -13.05 -4.66 7.60
C ILE A 126 -13.68 -4.74 6.21
N ALA A 127 -13.87 -5.96 5.70
CA ALA A 127 -14.44 -6.17 4.38
C ALA A 127 -15.89 -5.62 4.31
N ARG A 128 -16.70 -5.80 5.36
CA ARG A 128 -18.03 -5.18 5.42
C ARG A 128 -17.96 -3.66 5.42
N GLY A 129 -17.01 -3.10 6.17
CA GLY A 129 -16.76 -1.65 6.15
C GLY A 129 -16.37 -1.15 4.75
N LEU A 130 -15.52 -1.90 4.05
CA LEU A 130 -15.13 -1.61 2.68
C LEU A 130 -16.34 -1.65 1.72
N TYR A 131 -17.22 -2.68 1.84
CA TYR A 131 -18.45 -2.75 1.07
C TYR A 131 -19.35 -1.52 1.27
N LEU A 132 -19.56 -1.11 2.53
CA LEU A 132 -20.38 0.06 2.84
C LEU A 132 -19.87 1.36 2.20
N ARG A 133 -18.58 1.42 1.91
CA ARG A 133 -17.93 2.58 1.26
C ARG A 133 -17.88 2.46 -0.25
N SER A 134 -17.36 1.35 -0.75
CA SER A 134 -17.11 1.17 -2.17
C SER A 134 -18.37 0.85 -2.97
N LYS A 135 -19.34 0.14 -2.36
CA LYS A 135 -20.55 -0.39 -3.02
C LYS A 135 -20.23 -1.21 -4.28
N ALA A 136 -19.02 -1.70 -4.38
CA ALA A 136 -18.50 -2.44 -5.52
C ALA A 136 -17.49 -3.49 -5.04
N SER A 137 -17.26 -4.52 -5.86
CA SER A 137 -16.25 -5.54 -5.56
C SER A 137 -14.89 -4.88 -5.40
N SER A 138 -14.29 -5.07 -4.23
CA SER A 138 -13.08 -4.34 -3.83
C SER A 138 -12.20 -5.16 -2.91
N ILE A 139 -10.90 -4.92 -2.97
CA ILE A 139 -9.90 -5.51 -2.08
C ILE A 139 -9.05 -4.42 -1.44
N CYS A 140 -8.77 -4.55 -0.15
CA CYS A 140 -7.89 -3.61 0.57
C CYS A 140 -6.88 -4.32 1.49
N GLY A 141 -5.80 -3.62 1.81
CA GLY A 141 -4.83 -3.94 2.87
C GLY A 141 -5.03 -3.07 4.11
N HIS A 142 -3.96 -2.40 4.57
CA HIS A 142 -3.92 -1.37 5.62
C HIS A 142 -4.27 -1.82 7.04
N HIS A 143 -5.32 -2.61 7.19
CA HIS A 143 -5.86 -2.98 8.51
C HIS A 143 -5.20 -4.20 9.13
N HIS A 144 -4.32 -4.90 8.41
CA HIS A 144 -3.60 -6.09 8.84
C HIS A 144 -4.51 -7.24 9.33
N ARG A 145 -5.77 -7.25 8.91
CA ARG A 145 -6.78 -8.27 9.28
C ARG A 145 -7.46 -8.83 8.04
N SER A 146 -7.50 -10.14 7.95
CA SER A 146 -8.20 -10.83 6.87
C SER A 146 -9.70 -10.89 7.17
N SER A 147 -10.50 -10.51 6.21
CA SER A 147 -11.96 -10.69 6.25
C SER A 147 -12.53 -10.68 4.84
N GLU A 148 -13.73 -11.28 4.71
CA GLU A 148 -14.52 -11.28 3.48
C GLU A 148 -15.94 -10.86 3.81
N HIS A 149 -16.60 -10.21 2.85
CA HIS A 149 -18.00 -9.86 2.94
C HIS A 149 -18.61 -9.87 1.55
N THR A 150 -19.74 -10.59 1.41
CA THR A 150 -20.49 -10.73 0.16
C THR A 150 -21.92 -10.29 0.39
N GLU A 151 -22.43 -9.46 -0.48
CA GLU A 151 -23.81 -8.97 -0.51
C GLU A 151 -24.36 -9.05 -1.92
N GLN A 152 -25.66 -9.17 -2.03
CA GLN A 152 -26.37 -9.00 -3.30
C GLN A 152 -26.99 -7.61 -3.34
N ASP A 153 -26.77 -6.88 -4.42
CA ASP A 153 -27.44 -5.59 -4.60
C ASP A 153 -28.93 -5.79 -4.99
N ILE A 154 -29.67 -4.67 -5.03
CA ILE A 154 -31.10 -4.70 -5.36
C ILE A 154 -31.40 -5.26 -6.76
N ASN A 155 -30.42 -5.26 -7.65
CA ASN A 155 -30.55 -5.77 -9.02
C ASN A 155 -30.09 -7.22 -9.15
N GLY A 156 -29.76 -7.88 -8.02
CA GLY A 156 -29.28 -9.25 -8.02
C GLY A 156 -27.80 -9.41 -8.30
N LYS A 157 -27.02 -8.33 -8.46
CA LYS A 157 -25.58 -8.38 -8.68
C LYS A 157 -24.87 -8.71 -7.36
N ILE A 158 -24.03 -9.75 -7.38
CA ILE A 158 -23.21 -10.10 -6.24
C ILE A 158 -22.00 -9.16 -6.20
N VAL A 159 -21.79 -8.57 -5.03
CA VAL A 159 -20.65 -7.71 -4.71
C VAL A 159 -19.88 -8.35 -3.56
N THR A 160 -18.62 -8.64 -3.77
CA THR A 160 -17.74 -9.19 -2.74
C THR A 160 -16.60 -8.26 -2.45
N THR A 161 -16.30 -8.07 -1.17
CA THR A 161 -15.18 -7.28 -0.71
C THR A 161 -14.26 -8.09 0.18
N TRP A 162 -12.95 -7.79 0.10
CA TRP A 162 -11.91 -8.48 0.84
C TRP A 162 -10.99 -7.49 1.54
N SER A 163 -10.64 -7.82 2.77
CA SER A 163 -9.48 -7.25 3.44
C SER A 163 -8.43 -8.34 3.55
N VAL A 164 -7.22 -8.06 3.07
CA VAL A 164 -6.10 -9.01 3.18
C VAL A 164 -5.32 -8.75 4.47
N GLY A 165 -4.65 -9.79 4.98
CA GLY A 165 -3.71 -9.67 6.09
C GLY A 165 -2.46 -8.87 5.69
N CYS A 166 -1.45 -8.91 6.53
CA CYS A 166 -0.15 -8.29 6.27
C CYS A 166 0.96 -9.36 6.12
N LEU A 167 2.05 -8.97 5.49
CA LEU A 167 3.29 -9.75 5.41
C LEU A 167 4.35 -9.24 6.42
N SER A 168 3.95 -8.32 7.30
CA SER A 168 4.80 -7.80 8.37
C SER A 168 4.80 -8.70 9.59
N GLU A 169 5.67 -8.40 10.54
CA GLU A 169 5.68 -9.05 11.85
C GLU A 169 4.32 -8.90 12.55
N LEU A 170 3.72 -10.03 13.00
CA LEU A 170 2.38 -10.04 13.60
C LEU A 170 2.32 -9.40 14.98
N HIS A 171 3.46 -9.35 15.69
CA HIS A 171 3.59 -8.76 17.02
C HIS A 171 4.71 -7.70 17.02
N PRO A 172 4.56 -6.59 16.29
CA PRO A 172 5.57 -5.56 16.27
C PRO A 172 5.66 -4.86 17.64
N GLN A 173 6.85 -4.42 18.03
CA GLN A 173 7.11 -3.79 19.34
C GLN A 173 6.25 -2.57 19.65
N TYR A 174 5.65 -1.94 18.64
CA TYR A 174 4.80 -0.76 18.79
C TYR A 174 3.29 -1.07 18.88
N MET A 175 2.93 -2.35 18.79
CA MET A 175 1.56 -2.84 18.98
C MET A 175 1.61 -4.01 19.98
N PRO A 176 1.41 -3.75 21.28
CA PRO A 176 1.36 -4.80 22.29
C PRO A 176 0.16 -5.73 22.12
#